data_ea524354632f297302af14e59624124b
#
_entry.id   ea524354632f297302af14e59624124b
#
_cell.length_a   1.000
_cell.length_b   1.000
_cell.length_c   1.000
_cell.angle_alpha   90.00
_cell.angle_beta   90.00
_cell.angle_gamma   90.00
#
_symmetry.space_group_name_H-M   'P 1'
#
loop_
_entity.id
_entity.type
_entity.pdbx_description
1 polymer ?
#
loop_
_entity_poly.entity_id
_entity_poly.type
_entity_poly.pdbx_seq_one_letter_code
_entity_poly.pdbx_strand_id
1 'polypeptide(L)'
;LDPSATGILAIALGEATKTIPYVTEQIKSYTFEVKWGEATDSDDSDGKIIKTSQMRPSEQDIIAILPRFRGEIKQTPPFFSAVKINGRRAYELARSGEDFDIASRSLFVSSLKLEKYISENSAILSLECGKGGYVRSIARDLGLELGCYGHVKWLRRIASGSFNLSMAHSLDTILKLNK
;
A
#
# COMPACT_ATOMS: atom_id res chain seq x y z
N LEU A 1 -5.21 -5.61 -3.45
CA LEU A 1 -3.93 -6.09 -2.94
C LEU A 1 -3.02 -6.35 -4.13
N ASP A 2 -1.79 -5.84 -4.10
CA ASP A 2 -0.85 -6.00 -5.21
C ASP A 2 -0.39 -7.47 -5.34
N PRO A 3 0.02 -7.94 -6.51
CA PRO A 3 0.41 -9.35 -6.72
C PRO A 3 1.56 -9.82 -5.82
N SER A 4 2.54 -8.96 -5.56
CA SER A 4 3.69 -9.22 -4.67
C SER A 4 3.34 -9.14 -3.17
N ALA A 5 2.15 -8.62 -2.82
CA ALA A 5 1.72 -8.51 -1.43
C ALA A 5 1.20 -9.85 -0.87
N THR A 6 1.34 -10.01 0.44
CA THR A 6 0.86 -11.18 1.19
C THR A 6 -0.28 -10.83 2.13
N GLY A 7 -0.80 -11.82 2.86
CA GLY A 7 -1.79 -11.64 3.93
C GLY A 7 -3.23 -11.89 3.48
N ILE A 8 -4.16 -11.20 4.11
CA ILE A 8 -5.60 -11.45 3.97
C ILE A 8 -6.12 -11.04 2.60
N LEU A 9 -6.77 -11.99 1.94
CA LEU A 9 -7.59 -11.75 0.75
C LEU A 9 -8.97 -12.39 1.00
N ALA A 10 -9.99 -11.55 1.18
CA ALA A 10 -11.37 -12.02 1.29
C ALA A 10 -11.89 -12.41 -0.10
N ILE A 11 -12.32 -13.66 -0.24
CA ILE A 11 -12.91 -14.19 -1.47
C ILE A 11 -14.37 -14.55 -1.19
N ALA A 12 -15.27 -14.00 -1.99
CA ALA A 12 -16.69 -14.29 -1.89
C ALA A 12 -17.12 -15.20 -3.05
N LEU A 13 -17.89 -16.25 -2.76
CA LEU A 13 -18.38 -17.23 -3.73
C LEU A 13 -19.92 -17.23 -3.78
N GLY A 14 -20.50 -17.42 -4.95
CA GLY A 14 -21.94 -17.50 -5.13
C GLY A 14 -22.68 -16.26 -4.59
N GLU A 15 -23.72 -16.46 -3.82
CA GLU A 15 -24.55 -15.38 -3.26
C GLU A 15 -23.77 -14.44 -2.31
N ALA A 16 -22.67 -14.92 -1.68
CA ALA A 16 -21.82 -14.08 -0.83
C ALA A 16 -21.18 -12.92 -1.60
N THR A 17 -21.09 -12.97 -2.93
CA THR A 17 -20.61 -11.85 -3.75
C THR A 17 -21.42 -10.58 -3.57
N LYS A 18 -22.71 -10.69 -3.20
CA LYS A 18 -23.59 -9.56 -2.92
C LYS A 18 -23.19 -8.78 -1.65
N THR A 19 -22.43 -9.40 -0.75
CA THR A 19 -21.94 -8.78 0.49
C THR A 19 -20.61 -8.03 0.33
N ILE A 20 -19.92 -8.17 -0.82
CA ILE A 20 -18.62 -7.54 -1.09
C ILE A 20 -18.59 -6.03 -0.78
N PRO A 21 -19.61 -5.20 -1.13
CA PRO A 21 -19.59 -3.78 -0.81
C PRO A 21 -19.40 -3.50 0.68
N TYR A 22 -20.07 -4.26 1.55
CA TYR A 22 -19.99 -4.09 3.02
C TYR A 22 -18.60 -4.43 3.58
N VAL A 23 -17.89 -5.37 2.97
CA VAL A 23 -16.52 -5.74 3.36
C VAL A 23 -15.51 -4.71 2.83
N THR A 24 -15.74 -4.18 1.62
CA THR A 24 -14.79 -3.24 0.99
C THR A 24 -14.80 -1.85 1.60
N GLU A 25 -15.88 -1.44 2.27
CA GLU A 25 -15.96 -0.13 2.95
C GLU A 25 -15.21 -0.09 4.30
N GLN A 26 -14.87 -1.22 4.86
CA GLN A 26 -14.24 -1.31 6.18
C GLN A 26 -12.76 -0.90 6.17
N ILE A 27 -12.21 -0.62 7.36
CA ILE A 27 -10.78 -0.32 7.55
C ILE A 27 -9.92 -1.55 7.22
N LYS A 28 -8.75 -1.31 6.65
CA LYS A 28 -7.72 -2.31 6.37
C LYS A 28 -6.48 -2.01 7.18
N SER A 29 -5.84 -3.06 7.68
CA SER A 29 -4.58 -2.96 8.42
C SER A 29 -3.47 -3.64 7.64
N TYR A 30 -2.33 -2.97 7.58
CA TYR A 30 -1.16 -3.40 6.83
C TYR A 30 0.10 -3.32 7.69
N THR A 31 1.05 -4.20 7.40
CA THR A 31 2.46 -4.04 7.78
C THR A 31 3.28 -4.05 6.52
N PHE A 32 4.24 -3.15 6.41
CA PHE A 32 5.07 -3.00 5.21
C PHE A 32 6.45 -2.47 5.55
N GLU A 33 7.43 -2.81 4.73
CA GLU A 33 8.77 -2.25 4.80
C GLU A 33 8.93 -1.19 3.71
N VAL A 34 9.42 -0.02 4.10
CA VAL A 34 9.84 1.03 3.18
C VAL A 34 11.35 0.95 3.02
N LYS A 35 11.82 0.96 1.78
CA LYS A 35 13.22 1.20 1.43
C LYS A 35 13.41 2.68 1.10
N TRP A 36 14.37 3.31 1.77
CA TRP A 36 14.71 4.72 1.58
C TRP A 36 15.83 4.92 0.57
N GLY A 37 15.90 6.11 -0.02
CA GLY A 37 16.98 6.53 -0.92
C GLY A 37 16.71 6.29 -2.40
N GLU A 38 15.60 5.65 -2.74
CA GLU A 38 15.24 5.33 -4.12
C GLU A 38 13.75 5.55 -4.37
N ALA A 39 13.41 6.14 -5.50
CA ALA A 39 12.06 6.13 -6.05
C ALA A 39 12.00 5.15 -7.22
N THR A 40 10.92 4.36 -7.29
CA THR A 40 10.63 3.48 -8.42
C THR A 40 9.39 3.97 -9.17
N ASP A 41 9.24 3.60 -10.42
CA ASP A 41 8.10 3.98 -11.27
C ASP A 41 6.77 3.37 -10.81
N SER A 42 6.82 2.24 -10.08
CA SER A 42 5.63 1.57 -9.50
C SER A 42 5.38 1.88 -8.03
N ASP A 43 6.26 2.65 -7.37
CA ASP A 43 6.28 2.92 -5.93
C ASP A 43 6.50 1.65 -5.07
N ASP A 44 7.00 0.54 -5.67
CA ASP A 44 7.38 -0.72 -5.02
C ASP A 44 8.66 -1.32 -5.62
N SER A 45 9.12 -2.45 -5.09
CA SER A 45 10.36 -3.10 -5.53
C SER A 45 10.29 -3.78 -6.90
N ASP A 46 9.09 -3.92 -7.49
CA ASP A 46 8.92 -4.52 -8.82
C ASP A 46 9.23 -3.49 -9.93
N GLY A 47 9.21 -2.20 -9.58
CA GLY A 47 9.47 -1.10 -10.51
C GLY A 47 10.94 -0.80 -10.78
N LYS A 48 11.18 -0.04 -11.85
CA LYS A 48 12.50 0.47 -12.19
C LYS A 48 12.84 1.68 -11.32
N ILE A 49 14.08 1.77 -10.85
CA ILE A 49 14.58 2.95 -10.13
C ILE A 49 14.60 4.13 -11.11
N ILE A 50 13.90 5.22 -10.74
CA ILE A 50 13.80 6.45 -11.55
C ILE A 50 14.50 7.64 -10.89
N LYS A 51 14.71 7.61 -9.57
CA LYS A 51 15.44 8.65 -8.82
C LYS A 51 16.18 8.02 -7.64
N THR A 52 17.29 8.62 -7.24
CA THR A 52 18.08 8.24 -6.07
C THR A 52 18.41 9.44 -5.21
N SER A 53 18.65 9.22 -3.93
CA SER A 53 19.11 10.22 -2.96
C SER A 53 20.15 9.58 -2.05
N GLN A 54 21.14 10.37 -1.61
CA GLN A 54 22.09 9.96 -0.55
C GLN A 54 21.55 10.27 0.85
N MET A 55 20.51 11.10 0.94
CA MET A 55 19.84 11.41 2.19
C MET A 55 19.23 10.14 2.79
N ARG A 56 19.39 9.97 4.10
CA ARG A 56 18.77 8.88 4.87
C ARG A 56 18.11 9.45 6.12
N PRO A 57 16.84 9.08 6.39
CA PRO A 57 16.16 9.57 7.57
C PRO A 57 16.66 8.85 8.82
N SER A 58 16.81 9.58 9.91
CA SER A 58 16.94 8.96 11.23
C SER A 58 15.61 8.40 11.73
N GLU A 59 15.66 7.57 12.75
CA GLU A 59 14.45 7.06 13.40
C GLU A 59 13.56 8.20 13.91
N GLN A 60 14.17 9.25 14.47
CA GLN A 60 13.49 10.43 14.98
C GLN A 60 12.79 11.22 13.87
N ASP A 61 13.43 11.38 12.70
CA ASP A 61 12.82 12.05 11.54
C ASP A 61 11.57 11.31 11.08
N ILE A 62 11.65 9.97 11.00
CA ILE A 62 10.50 9.14 10.63
C ILE A 62 9.37 9.35 11.64
N ILE A 63 9.64 9.20 12.95
CA ILE A 63 8.61 9.35 13.99
C ILE A 63 7.96 10.73 13.95
N ALA A 64 8.75 11.77 13.74
CA ALA A 64 8.28 13.17 13.73
C ALA A 64 7.30 13.46 12.58
N ILE A 65 7.45 12.80 11.41
CA ILE A 65 6.59 13.06 10.24
C ILE A 65 5.28 12.27 10.26
N LEU A 66 5.23 11.09 10.91
CA LEU A 66 4.07 10.19 10.87
C LEU A 66 2.73 10.86 11.25
N PRO A 67 2.66 11.78 12.24
CA PRO A 67 1.40 12.44 12.57
C PRO A 67 0.75 13.20 11.41
N ARG A 68 1.55 13.72 10.46
CA ARG A 68 1.05 14.44 9.27
C ARG A 68 0.30 13.54 8.28
N PHE A 69 0.50 12.23 8.39
CA PHE A 69 -0.13 11.21 7.54
C PHE A 69 -1.32 10.52 8.23
N ARG A 70 -1.86 11.11 9.31
CA ARG A 70 -3.03 10.59 10.04
C ARG A 70 -4.23 11.52 9.85
N GLY A 71 -5.44 10.97 10.04
CA GLY A 71 -6.68 11.69 9.79
C GLY A 71 -7.04 11.69 8.30
N GLU A 72 -7.73 12.74 7.86
CA GLU A 72 -8.06 12.94 6.44
C GLU A 72 -6.87 13.51 5.68
N ILE A 73 -6.31 12.70 4.80
CA ILE A 73 -5.18 13.12 3.93
C ILE A 73 -5.58 13.12 2.47
N LYS A 74 -4.84 13.85 1.64
CA LYS A 74 -4.90 13.76 0.18
C LYS A 74 -3.82 12.80 -0.31
N GLN A 75 -4.22 11.78 -1.06
CA GLN A 75 -3.31 10.80 -1.62
C GLN A 75 -3.49 10.71 -3.13
N THR A 76 -2.39 10.80 -3.88
CA THR A 76 -2.37 10.51 -5.31
C THR A 76 -2.05 9.02 -5.49
N PRO A 77 -2.96 8.22 -6.12
CA PRO A 77 -2.71 6.83 -6.42
C PRO A 77 -1.43 6.60 -7.22
N PRO A 78 -0.79 5.42 -7.14
CA PRO A 78 0.33 5.08 -7.99
C PRO A 78 -0.07 5.03 -9.46
N PHE A 79 0.87 5.30 -10.39
CA PHE A 79 0.65 5.15 -11.83
C PHE A 79 0.20 3.73 -12.19
N PHE A 80 0.84 2.72 -11.59
CA PHE A 80 0.47 1.31 -11.77
C PHE A 80 -0.67 0.90 -10.82
N SER A 81 -1.85 1.52 -10.99
CA SER A 81 -3.05 1.24 -10.19
C SER A 81 -4.26 0.89 -11.06
N ALA A 82 -5.29 0.31 -10.44
CA ALA A 82 -6.55 -0.01 -11.09
C ALA A 82 -7.54 1.18 -11.19
N VAL A 83 -7.08 2.39 -10.89
CA VAL A 83 -7.87 3.62 -11.06
C VAL A 83 -8.26 3.76 -12.53
N LYS A 84 -9.50 4.16 -12.79
CA LYS A 84 -9.97 4.44 -14.16
C LYS A 84 -9.74 5.92 -14.50
N ILE A 85 -9.14 6.14 -15.66
CA ILE A 85 -8.90 7.44 -16.29
C ILE A 85 -9.49 7.36 -17.68
N ASN A 86 -10.52 8.17 -17.95
CA ASN A 86 -11.23 8.17 -19.24
C ASN A 86 -11.65 6.75 -19.71
N GLY A 87 -12.10 5.91 -18.76
CA GLY A 87 -12.57 4.56 -19.03
C GLY A 87 -11.49 3.45 -19.04
N ARG A 88 -10.21 3.80 -19.20
CA ARG A 88 -9.06 2.87 -19.19
C ARG A 88 -8.43 2.78 -17.78
N ARG A 89 -7.77 1.69 -17.47
CA ARG A 89 -7.05 1.52 -16.20
C ARG A 89 -5.70 2.26 -16.25
N ALA A 90 -5.33 2.94 -15.14
CA ALA A 90 -4.06 3.66 -15.05
C ALA A 90 -2.85 2.77 -15.35
N TYR A 91 -2.85 1.51 -14.87
CA TYR A 91 -1.75 0.58 -15.14
C TYR A 91 -1.62 0.21 -16.63
N GLU A 92 -2.72 0.26 -17.42
CA GLU A 92 -2.68 0.02 -18.88
C GLU A 92 -2.03 1.20 -19.59
N LEU A 93 -2.40 2.42 -19.20
CA LEU A 93 -1.81 3.66 -19.72
C LEU A 93 -0.31 3.74 -19.37
N ALA A 94 0.05 3.42 -18.13
CA ALA A 94 1.45 3.41 -17.70
C ALA A 94 2.30 2.41 -18.49
N ARG A 95 1.77 1.21 -18.77
CA ARG A 95 2.47 0.19 -19.59
C ARG A 95 2.61 0.58 -21.05
N SER A 96 1.67 1.33 -21.59
CA SER A 96 1.77 1.85 -22.98
C SER A 96 2.65 3.09 -23.09
N GLY A 97 3.19 3.62 -21.97
CA GLY A 97 4.03 4.81 -21.96
C GLY A 97 3.28 6.10 -22.28
N GLU A 98 1.96 6.09 -22.12
CA GLU A 98 1.13 7.29 -22.30
C GLU A 98 1.26 8.21 -21.08
N ASP A 99 1.35 9.52 -21.32
CA ASP A 99 1.31 10.52 -20.25
C ASP A 99 -0.14 10.73 -19.78
N PHE A 100 -0.34 10.73 -18.48
CA PHE A 100 -1.64 10.99 -17.85
C PHE A 100 -1.46 11.47 -16.41
N ASP A 101 -2.46 12.21 -15.92
CA ASP A 101 -2.52 12.64 -14.54
C ASP A 101 -3.52 11.83 -13.74
N ILE A 102 -3.18 11.56 -12.48
CA ILE A 102 -4.08 10.90 -11.53
C ILE A 102 -4.48 11.92 -10.46
N ALA A 103 -5.77 12.22 -10.40
CA ALA A 103 -6.31 13.11 -9.39
C ALA A 103 -6.13 12.54 -7.98
N SER A 104 -5.69 13.40 -7.05
CA SER A 104 -5.63 13.07 -5.62
C SER A 104 -7.03 12.79 -5.07
N ARG A 105 -7.10 11.87 -4.11
CA ARG A 105 -8.33 11.47 -3.44
C ARG A 105 -8.18 11.56 -1.94
N SER A 106 -9.28 11.84 -1.24
CA SER A 106 -9.30 11.78 0.22
C SER A 106 -9.15 10.34 0.68
N LEU A 107 -8.30 10.16 1.70
CA LEU A 107 -8.09 8.91 2.40
C LEU A 107 -8.10 9.19 3.90
N PHE A 108 -8.90 8.43 4.64
CA PHE A 108 -8.85 8.45 6.10
C PHE A 108 -7.80 7.44 6.58
N VAL A 109 -6.84 7.92 7.38
CA VAL A 109 -5.79 7.11 8.02
C VAL A 109 -6.00 7.17 9.53
N SER A 110 -6.47 6.07 10.11
CA SER A 110 -6.71 5.99 11.56
C SER A 110 -5.42 5.81 12.34
N SER A 111 -4.42 5.13 11.75
CA SER A 111 -3.14 4.88 12.40
C SER A 111 -2.02 4.73 11.36
N LEU A 112 -0.88 5.33 11.64
CA LEU A 112 0.40 5.07 10.97
C LEU A 112 1.49 5.12 12.03
N LYS A 113 2.25 4.01 12.19
CA LYS A 113 3.26 3.86 13.24
C LYS A 113 4.54 3.27 12.68
N LEU A 114 5.66 3.65 13.28
CA LEU A 114 6.93 2.95 13.09
C LEU A 114 6.94 1.72 14.00
N GLU A 115 7.03 0.55 13.42
CA GLU A 115 7.13 -0.72 14.14
C GLU A 115 8.60 -1.08 14.43
N LYS A 116 9.47 -0.81 13.45
CA LYS A 116 10.89 -1.11 13.59
C LYS A 116 11.74 -0.24 12.65
N TYR A 117 12.72 0.44 13.21
CA TYR A 117 13.83 1.01 12.45
C TYR A 117 14.85 -0.11 12.19
N ILE A 118 14.99 -0.56 10.94
CA ILE A 118 15.91 -1.66 10.60
C ILE A 118 17.33 -1.10 10.44
N SER A 119 17.44 -0.03 9.66
CA SER A 119 18.69 0.69 9.39
C SER A 119 18.34 2.04 8.76
N GLU A 120 19.35 2.85 8.48
CA GLU A 120 19.19 4.09 7.71
C GLU A 120 18.53 3.88 6.34
N ASN A 121 18.60 2.66 5.78
CA ASN A 121 18.09 2.33 4.46
C ASN A 121 16.67 1.75 4.46
N SER A 122 16.14 1.32 5.62
CA SER A 122 14.77 0.78 5.67
C SER A 122 14.14 0.79 7.05
N ALA A 123 12.79 0.82 7.06
CA ALA A 123 11.98 0.77 8.26
C ALA A 123 10.69 -0.04 8.01
N ILE A 124 10.18 -0.70 9.05
CA ILE A 124 8.88 -1.36 9.03
C ILE A 124 7.86 -0.46 9.69
N LEU A 125 6.74 -0.26 8.99
CA LEU A 125 5.61 0.54 9.46
C LEU A 125 4.33 -0.30 9.49
N SER A 126 3.38 0.12 10.35
CA SER A 126 1.99 -0.34 10.31
C SER A 126 1.08 0.81 9.88
N LEU A 127 0.06 0.48 9.10
CA LEU A 127 -0.94 1.41 8.58
C LEU A 127 -2.33 0.84 8.80
N GLU A 128 -3.24 1.68 9.31
CA GLU A 128 -4.67 1.42 9.28
C GLU A 128 -5.37 2.54 8.52
N CYS A 129 -6.08 2.20 7.46
CA CYS A 129 -6.74 3.20 6.62
C CYS A 129 -8.06 2.70 6.05
N GLY A 130 -8.87 3.65 5.60
CA GLY A 130 -10.12 3.42 4.91
C GLY A 130 -9.95 2.81 3.51
N LYS A 131 -11.08 2.62 2.84
CA LYS A 131 -11.14 2.13 1.46
C LYS A 131 -10.34 3.00 0.50
N GLY A 132 -9.65 2.36 -0.43
CA GLY A 132 -8.95 3.03 -1.53
C GLY A 132 -7.55 3.52 -1.18
N GLY A 133 -7.06 3.27 0.05
CA GLY A 133 -5.69 3.59 0.43
C GLY A 133 -4.65 2.73 -0.29
N TYR A 134 -3.62 3.39 -0.79
CA TYR A 134 -2.45 2.77 -1.43
C TYR A 134 -1.25 2.88 -0.50
N VAL A 135 -0.78 1.75 0.02
CA VAL A 135 0.42 1.71 0.88
C VAL A 135 1.65 2.20 0.12
N ARG A 136 1.71 1.92 -1.19
CA ARG A 136 2.77 2.41 -2.09
C ARG A 136 2.85 3.94 -2.12
N SER A 137 1.71 4.61 -2.23
CA SER A 137 1.68 6.08 -2.17
C SER A 137 2.10 6.61 -0.79
N ILE A 138 1.74 5.94 0.32
CA ILE A 138 2.21 6.32 1.66
C ILE A 138 3.74 6.25 1.73
N ALA A 139 4.35 5.17 1.24
CA ALA A 139 5.81 5.01 1.26
C ALA A 139 6.51 6.07 0.39
N ARG A 140 6.01 6.32 -0.82
CA ARG A 140 6.49 7.37 -1.71
C ARG A 140 6.42 8.76 -1.05
N ASP A 141 5.23 9.10 -0.54
CA ASP A 141 4.96 10.43 0.01
C ASP A 141 5.76 10.67 1.30
N LEU A 142 5.95 9.64 2.14
CA LEU A 142 6.87 9.71 3.29
C LEU A 142 8.30 9.99 2.83
N GLY A 143 8.80 9.28 1.82
CA GLY A 143 10.15 9.50 1.28
C GLY A 143 10.32 10.90 0.70
N LEU A 144 9.29 11.46 0.05
CA LEU A 144 9.31 12.83 -0.47
C LEU A 144 9.37 13.87 0.67
N GLU A 145 8.54 13.72 1.69
CA GLU A 145 8.51 14.62 2.85
C GLU A 145 9.80 14.55 3.69
N LEU A 146 10.44 13.38 3.73
CA LEU A 146 11.75 13.19 4.37
C LEU A 146 12.93 13.62 3.47
N GLY A 147 12.68 14.00 2.21
CA GLY A 147 13.70 14.45 1.25
C GLY A 147 14.64 13.33 0.75
N CYS A 148 14.27 12.06 0.94
CA CYS A 148 15.15 10.92 0.65
C CYS A 148 14.62 9.96 -0.41
N TYR A 149 13.41 10.13 -0.90
CA TYR A 149 12.65 9.13 -1.66
C TYR A 149 12.40 7.85 -0.87
N GLY A 150 11.40 7.07 -1.30
CA GLY A 150 11.06 5.79 -0.68
C GLY A 150 10.08 5.01 -1.51
N HIS A 151 10.14 3.68 -1.41
CA HIS A 151 9.20 2.77 -2.03
C HIS A 151 8.92 1.56 -1.14
N VAL A 152 7.83 0.85 -1.39
CA VAL A 152 7.50 -0.37 -0.65
C VAL A 152 8.44 -1.50 -1.07
N LYS A 153 9.14 -2.10 -0.10
CA LYS A 153 9.98 -3.27 -0.31
C LYS A 153 9.18 -4.57 -0.21
N TRP A 154 8.30 -4.66 0.77
CA TRP A 154 7.31 -5.73 0.90
C TRP A 154 6.06 -5.21 1.63
N LEU A 155 4.94 -5.89 1.41
CA LEU A 155 3.64 -5.53 1.96
C LEU A 155 2.87 -6.76 2.42
N ARG A 156 2.26 -6.67 3.61
CA ARG A 156 1.34 -7.67 4.13
C ARG A 156 0.06 -7.02 4.64
N ARG A 157 -1.09 -7.45 4.16
CA ARG A 157 -2.38 -7.04 4.74
C ARG A 157 -2.72 -7.94 5.92
N ILE A 158 -2.80 -7.34 7.11
CA ILE A 158 -3.04 -8.04 8.39
C ILE A 158 -4.52 -8.26 8.63
N ALA A 159 -5.35 -7.27 8.24
CA ALA A 159 -6.79 -7.35 8.38
C ALA A 159 -7.53 -6.60 7.26
N SER A 160 -8.76 -7.00 7.01
CA SER A 160 -9.72 -6.33 6.12
C SER A 160 -11.09 -6.37 6.81
N GLY A 161 -11.43 -5.29 7.52
CA GLY A 161 -12.57 -5.26 8.42
C GLY A 161 -12.46 -6.32 9.51
N SER A 162 -13.47 -7.16 9.64
CA SER A 162 -13.51 -8.26 10.61
C SER A 162 -12.59 -9.44 10.24
N PHE A 163 -12.16 -9.55 8.99
CA PHE A 163 -11.28 -10.64 8.56
C PHE A 163 -9.83 -10.35 8.96
N ASN A 164 -9.19 -11.30 9.63
CA ASN A 164 -7.81 -11.20 10.10
C ASN A 164 -7.03 -12.51 9.86
N LEU A 165 -5.73 -12.50 10.13
CA LEU A 165 -4.84 -13.63 9.82
C LEU A 165 -5.22 -14.92 10.54
N SER A 166 -5.84 -14.87 11.73
CA SER A 166 -6.25 -16.07 12.46
C SER A 166 -7.42 -16.83 11.81
N MET A 167 -8.16 -16.15 10.93
CA MET A 167 -9.29 -16.72 10.18
C MET A 167 -8.89 -17.20 8.79
N ALA A 168 -7.64 -16.95 8.39
CA ALA A 168 -7.18 -17.25 7.03
C ALA A 168 -6.71 -18.69 6.88
N HIS A 169 -7.01 -19.26 5.73
CA HIS A 169 -6.45 -20.53 5.28
C HIS A 169 -5.51 -20.32 4.10
N SER A 170 -4.44 -21.08 4.05
CA SER A 170 -3.59 -21.06 2.86
C SER A 170 -4.31 -21.69 1.66
N LEU A 171 -3.93 -21.30 0.44
CA LEU A 171 -4.49 -21.90 -0.77
C LEU A 171 -4.29 -23.42 -0.77
N ASP A 172 -3.12 -23.90 -0.33
CA ASP A 172 -2.82 -25.33 -0.24
C ASP A 172 -3.76 -26.06 0.73
N THR A 173 -4.15 -25.41 1.84
CA THR A 173 -5.12 -25.98 2.78
C THR A 173 -6.49 -26.09 2.14
N ILE A 174 -6.94 -25.03 1.44
CA ILE A 174 -8.26 -25.02 0.78
C ILE A 174 -8.33 -26.09 -0.33
N LEU A 175 -7.27 -26.24 -1.13
CA LEU A 175 -7.23 -27.24 -2.20
C LEU A 175 -7.27 -28.69 -1.70
N LYS A 176 -6.86 -28.92 -0.43
CA LYS A 176 -6.94 -30.24 0.19
C LYS A 176 -8.32 -30.58 0.75
N LEU A 177 -9.17 -29.59 1.01
CA LEU A 177 -10.54 -29.80 1.52
C LEU A 177 -11.49 -30.38 0.46
N ASN A 178 -11.14 -30.31 -0.82
CA ASN A 178 -11.94 -30.81 -1.96
C ASN A 178 -11.51 -32.21 -2.44
N LYS A 179 -10.73 -32.92 -1.65
CA LYS A 179 -10.38 -34.32 -1.86
C LYS A 179 -11.00 -35.20 -0.79
#